data_4e42b2d90ad0a2fb410ffedeac2195d7
#
_entry.id   4e42b2d90ad0a2fb410ffedeac2195d7
#
_cell.length_a   1.000
_cell.length_b   1.000
_cell.length_c   1.000
_cell.angle_alpha   90.00
_cell.angle_beta   90.00
_cell.angle_gamma   90.00
#
_symmetry.space_group_name_H-M   'P 1'
#
loop_
_entity.id
_entity.type
_entity.pdbx_description
1 polymer ?
#
loop_
_entity_poly.entity_id
_entity_poly.type
_entity_poly.pdbx_seq_one_letter_code
_entity_poly.pdbx_strand_id
1 'polypeptide(L)'
;MRALLGFVGSLLMINICNGLLTSRINRMTSNSSSYLTKEALWLNQTLDHFSPYDDRKFQQRYYEYLDEFRIPDGPIFLVICGESECRGITNDYMGILAKKFGAAVVTLEHRYYGKSSPFKTFTTENLKFLSSKQALFDLAAFRQFYQASYLWESLNLKLNRTNIENPWFVFGISYAGALSAWFRLKFPHLTCGSLASSGVVHPILDYYQYDQQMGESAGPECKAILQEVTQLVERRLPSDGKSLKAKFGAAALHIDADFMYFLADAAAVVFQYGNPDKLCTPMTEAKKANEDLVDAYAKYVNEYYIGTFGVDIEGYTQEYLKKPESTDRLWYHLDLCKNVFGEGVYPEVDATNLYYGGTNIAGSKIVFTNGSQDPWRHASKQISSPNMPAYIVKCDNCGHGSDLRGCPQSPLVLEGNSKNCSSPEAVNKVREQMTEYIDLWLSECHAASWSSM
;
A
#
# COMPACT_ATOMS: atom_id res chain seq x y z
N MET A 1 9.97 26.03 13.55
CA MET A 1 10.61 25.58 12.29
C MET A 1 10.91 24.08 12.22
N ARG A 2 10.56 23.30 13.23
CA ARG A 2 10.66 21.82 13.24
C ARG A 2 9.29 21.13 13.21
N ALA A 3 8.22 21.89 13.06
CA ALA A 3 6.86 21.46 13.37
C ALA A 3 6.11 20.67 12.28
N LEU A 4 6.33 20.86 11.00
CA LEU A 4 5.69 20.07 9.92
C LEU A 4 6.56 18.92 9.44
N LEU A 5 7.87 18.97 9.64
CA LEU A 5 8.83 18.04 9.08
C LEU A 5 8.95 16.70 9.84
N GLY A 6 8.40 16.58 11.03
CA GLY A 6 8.43 15.33 11.82
C GLY A 6 7.12 14.53 11.80
N PHE A 7 6.10 15.01 11.06
CA PHE A 7 4.75 14.50 11.23
C PHE A 7 4.46 13.21 10.44
N VAL A 8 5.20 12.91 9.41
CA VAL A 8 4.89 11.80 8.49
C VAL A 8 5.83 10.61 8.65
N GLY A 9 6.97 10.77 9.32
CA GLY A 9 7.92 9.68 9.57
C GLY A 9 7.37 8.48 10.34
N SER A 10 6.24 8.67 11.02
CA SER A 10 5.55 7.63 11.77
C SER A 10 4.58 6.78 10.92
N LEU A 11 4.41 7.04 9.62
CA LEU A 11 3.41 6.34 8.78
C LEU A 11 3.66 4.85 8.62
N LEU A 12 4.88 4.34 8.82
CA LEU A 12 5.14 2.90 8.87
C LEU A 12 4.58 2.24 10.14
N MET A 13 4.56 2.98 11.25
CA MET A 13 3.86 2.57 12.47
C MET A 13 2.37 2.82 12.36
N ILE A 14 1.97 3.90 11.69
CA ILE A 14 0.59 4.23 11.39
C ILE A 14 -0.06 3.15 10.54
N ASN A 15 0.64 2.50 9.63
CA ASN A 15 0.08 1.38 8.87
C ASN A 15 -0.26 0.17 9.76
N ILE A 16 0.42 -0.03 10.86
CA ILE A 16 0.04 -1.03 11.86
C ILE A 16 -1.08 -0.50 12.76
N CYS A 17 -1.03 0.79 13.14
CA CYS A 17 -2.05 1.42 13.98
C CYS A 17 -3.20 2.06 13.18
N ASN A 18 -2.97 2.51 11.94
CA ASN A 18 -3.94 3.18 11.05
C ASN A 18 -4.41 2.33 9.86
N GLY A 19 -4.13 1.07 9.80
CA GLY A 19 -4.73 0.20 8.79
C GLY A 19 -6.26 0.29 8.73
N LEU A 20 -6.86 0.83 9.79
CA LEU A 20 -8.28 1.19 9.85
C LEU A 20 -8.60 2.54 9.14
N LEU A 21 -7.64 3.46 9.03
CA LEU A 21 -7.82 4.77 8.38
C LEU A 21 -7.63 4.70 6.86
N THR A 22 -6.62 3.96 6.39
CA THR A 22 -6.37 3.77 4.96
C THR A 22 -7.45 2.98 4.24
N SER A 23 -8.28 2.20 4.96
CA SER A 23 -9.43 1.49 4.36
C SER A 23 -10.45 2.42 3.71
N ARG A 24 -10.45 3.72 4.03
CA ARG A 24 -11.39 4.70 3.50
C ARG A 24 -10.81 5.56 2.35
N ILE A 25 -9.50 5.65 2.24
CA ILE A 25 -8.84 6.40 1.15
C ILE A 25 -9.16 5.82 -0.24
N ASN A 26 -9.46 4.52 -0.32
CA ASN A 26 -9.85 3.84 -1.56
C ASN A 26 -11.34 4.00 -1.97
N ARG A 27 -12.09 4.94 -1.39
CA ARG A 27 -13.49 5.18 -1.79
C ARG A 27 -13.65 5.85 -3.15
N MET A 28 -12.59 6.36 -3.71
CA MET A 28 -12.65 7.10 -4.97
C MET A 28 -12.56 6.18 -6.18
N THR A 29 -13.53 6.34 -7.02
CA THR A 29 -13.80 5.73 -8.32
C THR A 29 -14.56 4.41 -8.25
N SER A 30 -15.84 4.49 -7.88
CA SER A 30 -16.80 3.40 -8.03
C SER A 30 -17.35 3.24 -9.45
N ASN A 31 -16.60 3.61 -10.48
CA ASN A 31 -16.96 3.25 -11.84
C ASN A 31 -16.60 1.78 -12.08
N SER A 32 -17.55 1.02 -12.63
CA SER A 32 -17.36 -0.40 -12.96
C SER A 32 -16.14 -0.64 -13.87
N SER A 33 -15.65 0.38 -14.56
CA SER A 33 -14.48 0.34 -15.43
C SER A 33 -13.12 0.30 -14.68
N SER A 34 -13.10 0.56 -13.37
CA SER A 34 -11.85 0.57 -12.60
C SER A 34 -11.44 -0.80 -12.07
N TYR A 35 -12.26 -1.82 -12.22
CA TYR A 35 -11.99 -3.19 -11.77
C TYR A 35 -12.21 -4.22 -12.89
N LEU A 36 -11.33 -5.21 -12.96
CA LEU A 36 -11.50 -6.39 -13.82
C LEU A 36 -12.57 -7.32 -13.24
N THR A 37 -12.61 -7.47 -11.91
CA THR A 37 -13.65 -8.22 -11.20
C THR A 37 -13.89 -7.66 -9.82
N LYS A 38 -15.13 -7.82 -9.32
CA LYS A 38 -15.54 -7.53 -7.93
C LYS A 38 -16.24 -8.74 -7.29
N GLU A 39 -16.24 -9.89 -7.97
CA GLU A 39 -16.84 -11.11 -7.46
C GLU A 39 -16.01 -11.65 -6.30
N ALA A 40 -16.60 -11.61 -5.11
CA ALA A 40 -15.93 -12.00 -3.88
C ALA A 40 -16.07 -13.50 -3.62
N LEU A 41 -14.94 -14.16 -3.40
CA LEU A 41 -14.81 -15.55 -3.04
C LEU A 41 -14.24 -15.67 -1.62
N TRP A 42 -14.38 -16.83 -0.98
CA TRP A 42 -14.07 -17.00 0.42
C TRP A 42 -13.34 -18.31 0.71
N LEU A 43 -12.41 -18.26 1.65
CA LEU A 43 -11.79 -19.44 2.23
C LEU A 43 -11.85 -19.43 3.75
N ASN A 44 -11.85 -20.63 4.35
CA ASN A 44 -11.69 -20.81 5.78
C ASN A 44 -10.21 -20.74 6.15
N GLN A 45 -9.76 -19.59 6.66
CA GLN A 45 -8.39 -19.35 7.04
C GLN A 45 -8.15 -19.69 8.51
N THR A 46 -6.98 -20.21 8.83
CA THR A 46 -6.53 -20.49 10.21
C THR A 46 -6.30 -19.19 10.97
N LEU A 47 -6.82 -19.08 12.19
CA LEU A 47 -6.67 -17.87 13.01
C LEU A 47 -5.23 -17.71 13.50
N ASP A 48 -4.67 -18.73 14.12
CA ASP A 48 -3.29 -18.73 14.62
C ASP A 48 -2.46 -19.85 13.98
N HIS A 49 -1.60 -19.49 13.04
CA HIS A 49 -0.72 -20.43 12.37
C HIS A 49 0.43 -20.96 13.25
N PHE A 50 0.61 -20.39 14.44
CA PHE A 50 1.73 -20.72 15.33
C PHE A 50 1.31 -21.51 16.56
N SER A 51 0.01 -21.68 16.78
CA SER A 51 -0.54 -22.49 17.88
C SER A 51 -1.09 -23.82 17.36
N PRO A 52 -0.51 -24.96 17.70
CA PRO A 52 -1.04 -26.26 17.30
C PRO A 52 -2.33 -26.63 18.05
N TYR A 53 -2.70 -25.85 19.07
CA TYR A 53 -3.89 -26.10 19.90
C TYR A 53 -5.05 -25.15 19.57
N ASP A 54 -4.86 -24.17 18.68
CA ASP A 54 -5.90 -23.24 18.25
C ASP A 54 -6.44 -23.65 16.88
N ASP A 55 -7.59 -24.28 16.86
CA ASP A 55 -8.28 -24.76 15.66
C ASP A 55 -9.28 -23.76 15.08
N ARG A 56 -9.36 -22.55 15.67
CA ARG A 56 -10.27 -21.49 15.21
C ARG A 56 -9.92 -21.03 13.81
N LYS A 57 -10.96 -20.75 13.04
CA LYS A 57 -10.87 -20.26 11.66
C LYS A 57 -11.70 -19.00 11.49
N PHE A 58 -11.38 -18.24 10.44
CA PHE A 58 -12.18 -17.08 10.02
C PHE A 58 -12.36 -17.09 8.51
N GLN A 59 -13.37 -16.37 8.04
CA GLN A 59 -13.61 -16.18 6.61
C GLN A 59 -12.66 -15.12 6.08
N GLN A 60 -11.83 -15.48 5.11
CA GLN A 60 -10.94 -14.58 4.41
C GLN A 60 -11.39 -14.41 2.97
N ARG A 61 -11.55 -13.18 2.51
CA ARG A 61 -12.03 -12.84 1.19
C ARG A 61 -10.90 -12.85 0.16
N TYR A 62 -11.20 -13.35 -1.04
CA TYR A 62 -10.29 -13.27 -2.17
C TYR A 62 -11.07 -12.99 -3.44
N TYR A 63 -10.34 -12.67 -4.53
CA TYR A 63 -10.89 -12.44 -5.86
C TYR A 63 -10.03 -13.16 -6.89
N GLU A 64 -10.64 -13.52 -8.03
CA GLU A 64 -9.94 -14.12 -9.15
C GLU A 64 -10.37 -13.52 -10.49
N TYR A 65 -9.43 -13.43 -11.42
CA TYR A 65 -9.66 -13.00 -12.80
C TYR A 65 -8.95 -13.98 -13.74
N LEU A 66 -9.73 -14.68 -14.56
CA LEU A 66 -9.29 -15.82 -15.38
C LEU A 66 -9.40 -15.56 -16.88
N ASP A 67 -9.91 -14.40 -17.33
CA ASP A 67 -10.19 -14.14 -18.74
C ASP A 67 -8.94 -14.21 -19.62
N GLU A 68 -7.77 -13.90 -19.07
CA GLU A 68 -6.49 -13.98 -19.78
C GLU A 68 -5.72 -15.29 -19.50
N PHE A 69 -6.28 -16.16 -18.67
CA PHE A 69 -5.57 -17.37 -18.23
C PHE A 69 -5.41 -18.38 -19.34
N ARG A 70 -4.17 -18.73 -19.67
CA ARG A 70 -3.86 -19.82 -20.60
C ARG A 70 -4.04 -21.16 -19.90
N ILE A 71 -5.20 -21.77 -20.12
CA ILE A 71 -5.53 -23.06 -19.56
C ILE A 71 -4.71 -24.14 -20.27
N PRO A 72 -4.11 -25.09 -19.56
CA PRO A 72 -4.17 -25.34 -18.12
C PRO A 72 -2.91 -24.94 -17.35
N ASP A 73 -1.87 -24.46 -18.01
CA ASP A 73 -0.50 -24.38 -17.52
C ASP A 73 0.05 -22.94 -17.42
N GLY A 74 -0.82 -21.96 -17.67
CA GLY A 74 -0.48 -20.55 -17.46
C GLY A 74 -0.05 -20.26 -16.01
N PRO A 75 0.73 -19.20 -15.77
CA PRO A 75 1.12 -18.82 -14.43
C PRO A 75 -0.05 -18.25 -13.61
N ILE A 76 0.10 -18.26 -12.30
CA ILE A 76 -0.81 -17.62 -11.36
C ILE A 76 -0.11 -16.42 -10.72
N PHE A 77 -0.69 -15.24 -10.89
CA PHE A 77 -0.21 -13.98 -10.32
C PHE A 77 -0.97 -13.68 -9.03
N LEU A 78 -0.30 -13.81 -7.88
CA LEU A 78 -0.83 -13.46 -6.58
C LEU A 78 -0.55 -11.98 -6.30
N VAL A 79 -1.57 -11.15 -6.33
CA VAL A 79 -1.51 -9.73 -5.94
C VAL A 79 -1.95 -9.60 -4.50
N ILE A 80 -1.05 -9.21 -3.63
CA ILE A 80 -1.34 -9.07 -2.21
C ILE A 80 -2.11 -7.77 -1.98
N CYS A 81 -3.28 -7.85 -1.34
CA CYS A 81 -3.94 -6.67 -0.79
C CYS A 81 -3.23 -6.26 0.50
N GLY A 82 -2.98 -4.96 0.66
CA GLY A 82 -2.29 -4.41 1.82
C GLY A 82 -3.23 -4.11 2.99
N GLU A 83 -2.89 -3.06 3.70
CA GLU A 83 -3.55 -2.58 4.91
C GLU A 83 -4.84 -1.78 4.64
N SER A 84 -5.67 -2.27 3.72
CA SER A 84 -6.95 -1.66 3.37
C SER A 84 -7.96 -2.69 2.88
N GLU A 85 -9.24 -2.28 2.78
CA GLU A 85 -10.27 -3.13 2.19
C GLU A 85 -9.93 -3.47 0.74
N CYS A 86 -9.88 -4.75 0.43
CA CYS A 86 -9.74 -5.27 -0.93
C CYS A 86 -11.12 -5.35 -1.59
N ARG A 87 -11.33 -4.62 -2.70
CA ARG A 87 -12.66 -4.48 -3.33
C ARG A 87 -12.78 -5.19 -4.68
N GLY A 88 -11.76 -5.93 -5.06
CA GLY A 88 -11.67 -6.58 -6.36
C GLY A 88 -10.26 -6.53 -6.93
N ILE A 89 -10.12 -7.01 -8.15
CA ILE A 89 -8.88 -6.89 -8.94
C ILE A 89 -8.97 -5.62 -9.78
N THR A 90 -8.06 -4.69 -9.54
CA THR A 90 -8.03 -3.40 -10.23
C THR A 90 -7.65 -3.55 -11.70
N ASN A 91 -8.25 -2.70 -12.54
CA ASN A 91 -7.91 -2.59 -13.95
C ASN A 91 -6.70 -1.66 -14.13
N ASP A 92 -5.52 -2.19 -13.90
CA ASP A 92 -4.22 -1.49 -13.95
C ASP A 92 -3.18 -2.28 -14.76
N TYR A 93 -1.90 -2.03 -14.53
CA TYR A 93 -0.84 -2.71 -15.28
C TYR A 93 -0.81 -4.24 -15.06
N MET A 94 -1.42 -4.74 -13.97
CA MET A 94 -1.55 -6.18 -13.73
C MET A 94 -2.38 -6.88 -14.81
N GLY A 95 -3.43 -6.22 -15.34
CA GLY A 95 -4.20 -6.75 -16.47
C GLY A 95 -3.36 -6.91 -17.76
N ILE A 96 -2.42 -5.99 -18.00
CA ILE A 96 -1.49 -6.07 -19.13
C ILE A 96 -0.51 -7.24 -18.95
N LEU A 97 0.03 -7.39 -17.74
CA LEU A 97 0.92 -8.53 -17.42
C LEU A 97 0.17 -9.87 -17.52
N ALA A 98 -1.07 -9.94 -17.02
CA ALA A 98 -1.90 -11.12 -17.12
C ALA A 98 -2.07 -11.55 -18.59
N LYS A 99 -2.44 -10.62 -19.46
CA LYS A 99 -2.57 -10.86 -20.90
C LYS A 99 -1.26 -11.31 -21.55
N LYS A 100 -0.15 -10.62 -21.22
CA LYS A 100 1.17 -10.94 -21.78
C LYS A 100 1.61 -12.37 -21.47
N PHE A 101 1.39 -12.81 -20.22
CA PHE A 101 1.86 -14.12 -19.76
C PHE A 101 0.80 -15.23 -19.84
N GLY A 102 -0.42 -14.90 -20.19
CA GLY A 102 -1.56 -15.84 -20.11
C GLY A 102 -1.78 -16.26 -18.65
N ALA A 103 -1.79 -15.30 -17.74
CA ALA A 103 -1.83 -15.54 -16.31
C ALA A 103 -3.25 -15.42 -15.73
N ALA A 104 -3.57 -16.29 -14.75
CA ALA A 104 -4.64 -16.01 -13.80
C ALA A 104 -4.17 -14.94 -12.82
N VAL A 105 -5.03 -14.00 -12.46
CA VAL A 105 -4.76 -13.03 -11.39
C VAL A 105 -5.63 -13.35 -10.19
N VAL A 106 -5.03 -13.52 -9.03
CA VAL A 106 -5.75 -13.75 -7.77
C VAL A 106 -5.30 -12.73 -6.73
N THR A 107 -6.22 -12.29 -5.89
CA THR A 107 -5.90 -11.38 -4.78
C THR A 107 -6.43 -11.95 -3.48
N LEU A 108 -5.66 -11.82 -2.40
CA LEU A 108 -6.09 -12.18 -1.05
C LEU A 108 -6.20 -10.91 -0.20
N GLU A 109 -7.37 -10.71 0.41
CA GLU A 109 -7.56 -9.62 1.38
C GLU A 109 -6.79 -9.96 2.66
N HIS A 110 -6.10 -8.96 3.19
CA HIS A 110 -5.32 -9.13 4.42
C HIS A 110 -6.24 -9.34 5.63
N ARG A 111 -5.85 -10.24 6.55
CA ARG A 111 -6.56 -10.42 7.83
C ARG A 111 -6.79 -9.08 8.53
N TYR A 112 -7.93 -8.89 9.21
CA TYR A 112 -8.42 -7.70 9.90
C TYR A 112 -8.87 -6.54 9.00
N TYR A 113 -8.62 -6.59 7.69
CA TYR A 113 -9.07 -5.53 6.79
C TYR A 113 -10.33 -5.93 6.03
N GLY A 114 -11.09 -4.90 5.65
CA GLY A 114 -12.31 -5.07 4.87
C GLY A 114 -13.31 -6.03 5.52
N LYS A 115 -13.57 -7.16 4.86
CA LYS A 115 -14.47 -8.20 5.35
C LYS A 115 -13.76 -9.44 5.90
N SER A 116 -12.43 -9.41 5.94
CA SER A 116 -11.59 -10.51 6.41
C SER A 116 -11.15 -10.34 7.86
N SER A 117 -11.98 -9.70 8.69
CA SER A 117 -11.69 -9.59 10.13
C SER A 117 -12.10 -10.86 10.88
N PRO A 118 -11.17 -11.48 11.65
CA PRO A 118 -11.49 -12.63 12.49
C PRO A 118 -12.49 -12.29 13.61
N PHE A 119 -12.55 -11.03 14.02
CA PHE A 119 -13.35 -10.57 15.17
C PHE A 119 -14.18 -9.34 14.81
N LYS A 120 -15.30 -9.17 15.51
CA LYS A 120 -16.16 -7.99 15.39
C LYS A 120 -15.64 -6.78 16.18
N THR A 121 -14.76 -7.00 17.15
CA THR A 121 -14.19 -5.97 18.02
C THR A 121 -12.67 -6.03 17.99
N PHE A 122 -12.04 -4.86 18.05
CA PHE A 122 -10.57 -4.72 18.00
C PHE A 122 -10.01 -4.44 19.39
N THR A 123 -10.25 -5.37 20.32
CA THR A 123 -9.56 -5.35 21.62
C THR A 123 -8.12 -5.80 21.45
N THR A 124 -7.24 -5.42 22.39
CA THR A 124 -5.82 -5.85 22.39
C THR A 124 -5.70 -7.39 22.29
N GLU A 125 -6.56 -8.11 23.01
CA GLU A 125 -6.59 -9.58 22.96
C GLU A 125 -6.95 -10.11 21.56
N ASN A 126 -7.89 -9.48 20.88
CA ASN A 126 -8.28 -9.86 19.53
C ASN A 126 -7.22 -9.48 18.49
N LEU A 127 -6.47 -8.39 18.71
CA LEU A 127 -5.48 -7.88 17.76
C LEU A 127 -4.13 -8.61 17.81
N LYS A 128 -3.89 -9.49 18.80
CA LYS A 128 -2.63 -10.25 18.91
C LYS A 128 -2.31 -11.12 17.69
N PHE A 129 -3.31 -11.46 16.87
CA PHE A 129 -3.13 -12.22 15.63
C PHE A 129 -2.88 -11.33 14.41
N LEU A 130 -2.91 -10.00 14.55
CA LEU A 130 -2.57 -9.07 13.49
C LEU A 130 -1.04 -8.90 13.43
N SER A 131 -0.39 -9.68 12.59
CA SER A 131 1.04 -9.57 12.37
C SER A 131 1.42 -9.95 10.94
N SER A 132 2.53 -9.42 10.44
CA SER A 132 3.09 -9.80 9.13
C SER A 132 3.42 -11.29 9.05
N LYS A 133 3.84 -11.91 10.15
CA LYS A 133 4.10 -13.36 10.21
C LYS A 133 2.82 -14.15 9.96
N GLN A 134 1.73 -13.84 10.63
CA GLN A 134 0.43 -14.48 10.41
C GLN A 134 -0.06 -14.24 8.96
N ALA A 135 0.06 -13.01 8.45
CA ALA A 135 -0.32 -12.68 7.08
C ALA A 135 0.48 -13.45 6.02
N LEU A 136 1.77 -13.66 6.22
CA LEU A 136 2.59 -14.47 5.33
C LEU A 136 2.17 -15.94 5.30
N PHE A 137 1.76 -16.49 6.44
CA PHE A 137 1.21 -17.85 6.50
C PHE A 137 -0.20 -17.93 5.89
N ASP A 138 -1.01 -16.85 5.98
CA ASP A 138 -2.28 -16.78 5.24
C ASP A 138 -2.04 -16.90 3.73
N LEU A 139 -1.05 -16.17 3.19
CA LEU A 139 -0.68 -16.23 1.78
C LEU A 139 -0.20 -17.63 1.38
N ALA A 140 0.58 -18.29 2.22
CA ALA A 140 1.05 -19.65 1.95
C ALA A 140 -0.10 -20.67 1.97
N ALA A 141 -1.00 -20.58 2.94
CA ALA A 141 -2.19 -21.42 3.03
C ALA A 141 -3.16 -21.15 1.85
N PHE A 142 -3.36 -19.89 1.49
CA PHE A 142 -4.16 -19.52 0.31
C PHE A 142 -3.58 -20.10 -0.98
N ARG A 143 -2.27 -19.97 -1.19
CA ARG A 143 -1.59 -20.55 -2.37
C ARG A 143 -1.84 -22.05 -2.47
N GLN A 144 -1.71 -22.78 -1.37
CA GLN A 144 -1.97 -24.23 -1.35
C GLN A 144 -3.46 -24.54 -1.59
N PHE A 145 -4.36 -23.83 -0.92
CA PHE A 145 -5.81 -23.97 -1.10
C PHE A 145 -6.20 -23.72 -2.57
N TYR A 146 -5.71 -22.63 -3.17
CA TYR A 146 -6.07 -22.27 -4.55
C TYR A 146 -5.51 -23.28 -5.56
N GLN A 147 -4.28 -23.74 -5.38
CA GLN A 147 -3.65 -24.74 -6.24
C GLN A 147 -4.36 -26.11 -6.15
N ALA A 148 -4.86 -26.48 -4.97
CA ALA A 148 -5.59 -27.72 -4.74
C ALA A 148 -7.12 -27.57 -4.94
N SER A 149 -7.60 -26.43 -5.43
CA SER A 149 -9.03 -26.23 -5.63
C SER A 149 -9.59 -27.19 -6.68
N TYR A 150 -10.87 -27.53 -6.53
CA TYR A 150 -11.57 -28.47 -7.43
C TYR A 150 -11.42 -28.14 -8.92
N LEU A 151 -11.35 -26.88 -9.28
CA LEU A 151 -11.16 -26.44 -10.65
C LEU A 151 -9.83 -26.97 -11.23
N TRP A 152 -8.75 -26.83 -10.50
CA TRP A 152 -7.41 -27.27 -10.91
C TRP A 152 -7.28 -28.78 -10.87
N GLU A 153 -7.79 -29.42 -9.83
CA GLU A 153 -7.81 -30.88 -9.70
C GLU A 153 -8.64 -31.51 -10.82
N SER A 154 -9.84 -31.01 -11.09
CA SER A 154 -10.69 -31.51 -12.17
C SER A 154 -10.08 -31.30 -13.57
N LEU A 155 -9.34 -30.21 -13.77
CA LEU A 155 -8.64 -29.90 -15.00
C LEU A 155 -7.44 -30.85 -15.21
N ASN A 156 -6.66 -31.09 -14.16
CA ASN A 156 -5.56 -32.05 -14.19
C ASN A 156 -6.06 -33.47 -14.49
N LEU A 157 -7.17 -33.88 -13.88
CA LEU A 157 -7.81 -35.16 -14.16
C LEU A 157 -8.30 -35.28 -15.63
N LYS A 158 -8.98 -34.25 -16.15
CA LYS A 158 -9.46 -34.22 -17.55
C LYS A 158 -8.33 -34.28 -18.57
N LEU A 159 -7.17 -33.73 -18.25
CA LEU A 159 -6.01 -33.66 -19.12
C LEU A 159 -5.03 -34.84 -18.91
N ASN A 160 -5.40 -35.80 -18.05
CA ASN A 160 -4.57 -36.94 -17.65
C ASN A 160 -3.17 -36.51 -17.16
N ARG A 161 -3.13 -35.40 -16.40
CA ARG A 161 -1.91 -34.86 -15.80
C ARG A 161 -1.94 -35.11 -14.30
N THR A 162 -0.87 -35.65 -13.78
CA THR A 162 -0.67 -35.86 -12.34
C THR A 162 0.36 -34.86 -11.83
N ASN A 163 0.03 -34.13 -10.77
CA ASN A 163 0.94 -33.28 -10.01
C ASN A 163 1.57 -32.09 -10.74
N ILE A 164 0.90 -31.53 -11.76
CA ILE A 164 1.40 -30.29 -12.39
C ILE A 164 0.96 -29.09 -11.56
N GLU A 165 1.93 -28.44 -10.96
CA GLU A 165 1.75 -27.14 -10.30
C GLU A 165 1.95 -26.01 -11.30
N ASN A 166 1.04 -25.02 -11.29
CA ASN A 166 1.22 -23.80 -12.03
C ASN A 166 2.36 -22.97 -11.42
N PRO A 167 3.16 -22.26 -12.23
CA PRO A 167 4.15 -21.33 -11.68
C PRO A 167 3.45 -20.13 -11.04
N TRP A 168 3.85 -19.80 -9.82
CA TRP A 168 3.31 -18.66 -9.08
C TRP A 168 4.28 -17.50 -9.08
N PHE A 169 3.77 -16.28 -9.23
CA PHE A 169 4.54 -15.04 -9.06
C PHE A 169 3.77 -14.07 -8.17
N VAL A 170 4.45 -13.40 -7.25
CA VAL A 170 3.82 -12.59 -6.20
C VAL A 170 4.09 -11.11 -6.42
N PHE A 171 3.04 -10.30 -6.28
CA PHE A 171 3.08 -8.85 -6.49
C PHE A 171 2.53 -8.11 -5.28
N GLY A 172 3.10 -6.96 -4.96
CA GLY A 172 2.55 -6.06 -3.96
C GLY A 172 3.10 -4.65 -4.08
N ILE A 173 2.34 -3.69 -3.57
CA ILE A 173 2.72 -2.27 -3.50
C ILE A 173 2.76 -1.86 -2.03
N SER A 174 3.73 -1.03 -1.63
CA SER A 174 3.80 -0.49 -0.27
C SER A 174 4.06 -1.57 0.78
N TYR A 175 3.27 -1.65 1.84
CA TYR A 175 3.32 -2.75 2.80
C TYR A 175 3.05 -4.12 2.14
N ALA A 176 2.10 -4.19 1.20
CA ALA A 176 1.91 -5.41 0.40
C ALA A 176 3.15 -5.73 -0.46
N GLY A 177 3.93 -4.73 -0.89
CA GLY A 177 5.23 -4.89 -1.52
C GLY A 177 6.26 -5.49 -0.57
N ALA A 178 6.28 -5.06 0.69
CA ALA A 178 7.10 -5.70 1.71
C ALA A 178 6.68 -7.16 1.93
N LEU A 179 5.36 -7.42 2.05
CA LEU A 179 4.85 -8.79 2.18
C LEU A 179 5.22 -9.67 0.97
N SER A 180 5.23 -9.13 -0.26
CA SER A 180 5.63 -9.89 -1.45
C SER A 180 7.10 -10.29 -1.38
N ALA A 181 7.99 -9.37 -0.99
CA ALA A 181 9.41 -9.64 -0.80
C ALA A 181 9.65 -10.65 0.35
N TRP A 182 8.96 -10.46 1.48
CA TRP A 182 9.07 -11.35 2.63
C TRP A 182 8.46 -12.73 2.36
N PHE A 183 7.41 -12.81 1.53
CA PHE A 183 6.84 -14.08 1.10
C PHE A 183 7.87 -14.88 0.31
N ARG A 184 8.53 -14.25 -0.68
CA ARG A 184 9.61 -14.91 -1.44
C ARG A 184 10.79 -15.29 -0.54
N LEU A 185 11.14 -14.45 0.43
CA LEU A 185 12.20 -14.73 1.40
C LEU A 185 11.90 -15.98 2.26
N LYS A 186 10.66 -16.09 2.78
CA LYS A 186 10.29 -17.12 3.76
C LYS A 186 9.75 -18.40 3.11
N PHE A 187 9.17 -18.29 1.92
CA PHE A 187 8.56 -19.41 1.19
C PHE A 187 9.08 -19.50 -0.26
N PRO A 188 10.42 -19.62 -0.46
CA PRO A 188 11.00 -19.63 -1.80
C PRO A 188 10.54 -20.81 -2.68
N HIS A 189 10.02 -21.87 -2.07
CA HIS A 189 9.47 -23.05 -2.74
C HIS A 189 8.02 -22.87 -3.21
N LEU A 190 7.33 -21.83 -2.79
CA LEU A 190 5.92 -21.57 -3.14
C LEU A 190 5.73 -20.56 -4.28
N THR A 191 6.81 -19.90 -4.71
CA THR A 191 6.73 -18.88 -5.78
C THR A 191 8.01 -18.83 -6.60
N CYS A 192 7.89 -18.57 -7.88
CA CYS A 192 9.02 -18.43 -8.82
C CYS A 192 9.80 -17.14 -8.59
N GLY A 193 9.12 -16.11 -8.15
CA GLY A 193 9.69 -14.79 -7.85
C GLY A 193 8.66 -13.85 -7.27
N SER A 194 9.08 -12.64 -6.96
CA SER A 194 8.19 -11.59 -6.48
C SER A 194 8.60 -10.21 -7.00
N LEU A 195 7.62 -9.30 -7.03
CA LEU A 195 7.80 -7.89 -7.31
C LEU A 195 7.30 -7.07 -6.12
N ALA A 196 8.20 -6.26 -5.57
CA ALA A 196 7.97 -5.36 -4.44
C ALA A 196 8.00 -3.90 -4.94
N SER A 197 6.85 -3.42 -5.42
CA SER A 197 6.68 -2.05 -5.86
C SER A 197 6.58 -1.12 -4.65
N SER A 198 7.45 -0.12 -4.58
CA SER A 198 7.52 0.79 -3.41
C SER A 198 7.49 0.02 -2.08
N GLY A 199 8.14 -1.15 -2.06
CA GLY A 199 8.04 -2.11 -0.97
C GLY A 199 8.79 -1.67 0.26
N VAL A 200 8.07 -1.36 1.33
CA VAL A 200 8.61 -0.81 2.57
C VAL A 200 9.15 -1.95 3.45
N VAL A 201 10.33 -2.47 3.09
CA VAL A 201 10.94 -3.63 3.76
C VAL A 201 11.76 -3.28 4.99
N HIS A 202 12.01 -2.00 5.22
CA HIS A 202 12.82 -1.48 6.33
C HIS A 202 11.99 -0.59 7.25
N PRO A 203 11.33 -1.14 8.27
CA PRO A 203 10.69 -0.33 9.33
C PRO A 203 11.69 0.63 9.99
N ILE A 204 11.29 1.87 10.16
CA ILE A 204 12.07 2.95 10.79
C ILE A 204 11.17 3.65 11.80
N LEU A 205 11.63 3.81 13.04
CA LEU A 205 10.82 4.38 14.12
C LEU A 205 10.57 5.88 13.91
N ASP A 206 11.64 6.65 13.64
CA ASP A 206 11.57 8.07 13.31
C ASP A 206 11.97 8.30 11.87
N TYR A 207 10.96 8.28 10.98
CA TYR A 207 11.15 8.28 9.54
C TYR A 207 11.12 9.69 8.94
N TYR A 208 12.03 10.57 9.36
CA TYR A 208 12.13 11.95 8.88
C TYR A 208 12.44 12.07 7.38
N GLN A 209 13.00 11.04 6.76
CA GLN A 209 13.29 11.02 5.32
C GLN A 209 12.03 11.13 4.46
N TYR A 210 10.88 10.74 5.00
CA TYR A 210 9.60 10.93 4.32
C TYR A 210 9.31 12.42 4.11
N ASP A 211 9.40 13.21 5.16
CA ASP A 211 9.18 14.66 5.12
C ASP A 211 10.25 15.38 4.30
N GLN A 212 11.48 14.91 4.38
CA GLN A 212 12.56 15.43 3.56
C GLN A 212 12.25 15.25 2.09
N GLN A 213 11.82 14.05 1.66
CA GLN A 213 11.48 13.75 0.27
C GLN A 213 10.28 14.58 -0.21
N MET A 214 9.25 14.75 0.62
CA MET A 214 8.14 15.63 0.28
C MET A 214 8.61 17.08 0.04
N GLY A 215 9.47 17.59 0.93
CA GLY A 215 10.04 18.91 0.80
C GLY A 215 10.92 19.10 -0.44
N GLU A 216 11.63 18.06 -0.87
CA GLU A 216 12.40 18.04 -2.11
C GLU A 216 11.46 18.05 -3.33
N SER A 217 10.41 17.24 -3.32
CA SER A 217 9.42 17.14 -4.39
C SER A 217 8.56 18.39 -4.53
N ALA A 218 8.31 19.12 -3.43
CA ALA A 218 7.60 20.40 -3.44
C ALA A 218 8.41 21.51 -4.10
N GLY A 219 9.73 21.42 -4.08
CA GLY A 219 10.63 22.51 -4.47
C GLY A 219 10.64 23.66 -3.45
N PRO A 220 11.58 24.60 -3.58
CA PRO A 220 11.81 25.63 -2.56
C PRO A 220 10.63 26.58 -2.34
N GLU A 221 9.96 27.01 -3.42
CA GLU A 221 8.85 27.96 -3.36
C GLU A 221 7.63 27.35 -2.64
N CYS A 222 7.12 26.22 -3.13
CA CYS A 222 5.96 25.53 -2.54
C CYS A 222 6.24 25.11 -1.10
N LYS A 223 7.43 24.56 -0.82
CA LYS A 223 7.85 24.20 0.53
C LYS A 223 7.79 25.37 1.51
N ALA A 224 8.30 26.55 1.10
CA ALA A 224 8.28 27.75 1.94
C ALA A 224 6.84 28.22 2.22
N ILE A 225 5.96 28.16 1.22
CA ILE A 225 4.54 28.52 1.36
C ILE A 225 3.84 27.56 2.33
N LEU A 226 4.04 26.24 2.20
CA LEU A 226 3.45 25.27 3.12
C LEU A 226 3.95 25.42 4.57
N GLN A 227 5.23 25.78 4.74
CA GLN A 227 5.77 26.12 6.05
C GLN A 227 5.12 27.37 6.65
N GLU A 228 4.84 28.38 5.83
CA GLU A 228 4.12 29.59 6.24
C GLU A 228 2.67 29.29 6.62
N VAL A 229 1.96 28.44 5.84
CA VAL A 229 0.61 27.98 6.18
C VAL A 229 0.58 27.32 7.56
N THR A 230 1.52 26.43 7.83
CA THR A 230 1.61 25.78 9.16
C THR A 230 1.76 26.78 10.30
N GLN A 231 2.69 27.74 10.14
CA GLN A 231 2.88 28.77 11.14
C GLN A 231 1.65 29.67 11.34
N LEU A 232 0.90 29.93 10.26
CA LEU A 232 -0.35 30.68 10.34
C LEU A 232 -1.44 29.91 11.05
N VAL A 233 -1.58 28.61 10.78
CA VAL A 233 -2.52 27.72 11.46
C VAL A 233 -2.15 27.62 12.96
N GLU A 234 -0.89 27.34 13.29
CA GLU A 234 -0.41 27.24 14.67
C GLU A 234 -0.69 28.52 15.47
N ARG A 235 -0.54 29.71 14.86
CA ARG A 235 -0.85 30.99 15.50
C ARG A 235 -2.33 31.24 15.73
N ARG A 236 -3.20 30.79 14.80
CA ARG A 236 -4.66 31.01 14.86
C ARG A 236 -5.35 29.99 15.77
N LEU A 237 -4.79 28.80 15.89
CA LEU A 237 -5.42 27.65 16.56
C LEU A 237 -5.79 27.95 18.05
N PRO A 238 -4.94 28.59 18.89
CA PRO A 238 -5.29 28.84 20.28
C PRO A 238 -6.42 29.84 20.50
N SER A 239 -6.60 30.80 19.57
CA SER A 239 -7.58 31.91 19.72
C SER A 239 -8.87 31.67 18.94
N ASP A 240 -8.83 30.94 17.80
CA ASP A 240 -9.94 30.75 16.87
C ASP A 240 -10.03 29.29 16.35
N GLY A 241 -9.60 28.33 17.15
CA GLY A 241 -9.49 26.94 16.75
C GLY A 241 -10.79 26.33 16.24
N LYS A 242 -11.94 26.67 16.84
CA LYS A 242 -13.25 26.15 16.42
C LYS A 242 -13.63 26.62 15.00
N SER A 243 -13.50 27.92 14.74
CA SER A 243 -13.79 28.50 13.42
C SER A 243 -12.80 28.02 12.38
N LEU A 244 -11.50 27.96 12.76
CA LEU A 244 -10.44 27.45 11.90
C LEU A 244 -10.68 26.01 11.47
N LYS A 245 -10.98 25.09 12.40
CA LYS A 245 -11.31 23.69 12.08
C LYS A 245 -12.54 23.57 11.19
N ALA A 246 -13.56 24.37 11.44
CA ALA A 246 -14.77 24.41 10.59
C ALA A 246 -14.45 24.87 9.15
N LYS A 247 -13.53 25.82 8.97
CA LYS A 247 -13.07 26.30 7.65
C LYS A 247 -12.45 25.16 6.82
N PHE A 248 -11.76 24.23 7.45
CA PHE A 248 -11.20 23.03 6.82
C PHE A 248 -12.19 21.85 6.72
N GLY A 249 -13.46 22.05 7.01
CA GLY A 249 -14.46 20.98 7.06
C GLY A 249 -14.22 19.98 8.22
N ALA A 250 -13.30 20.30 9.13
CA ALA A 250 -12.80 19.41 10.17
C ALA A 250 -13.34 19.76 11.57
N ALA A 251 -14.56 20.28 11.67
CA ALA A 251 -15.19 20.69 12.95
C ALA A 251 -15.32 19.54 13.96
N ALA A 252 -15.37 18.29 13.49
CA ALA A 252 -15.42 17.10 14.33
C ALA A 252 -14.08 16.78 15.03
N LEU A 253 -12.96 17.34 14.57
CA LEU A 253 -11.64 17.13 15.18
C LEU A 253 -11.46 18.05 16.39
N HIS A 254 -11.91 17.59 17.56
CA HIS A 254 -11.86 18.41 18.78
C HIS A 254 -10.43 18.60 19.30
N ILE A 255 -9.54 17.63 19.05
CA ILE A 255 -8.14 17.67 19.49
C ILE A 255 -7.29 18.37 18.43
N ASP A 256 -6.45 19.32 18.89
CA ASP A 256 -5.62 20.10 17.98
C ASP A 256 -4.56 19.25 17.26
N ALA A 257 -4.02 18.24 17.93
CA ALA A 257 -3.07 17.32 17.34
C ALA A 257 -3.69 16.48 16.20
N ASP A 258 -4.92 16.02 16.36
CA ASP A 258 -5.67 15.30 15.30
C ASP A 258 -5.92 16.20 14.08
N PHE A 259 -6.27 17.46 14.33
CA PHE A 259 -6.45 18.46 13.28
C PHE A 259 -5.12 18.76 12.55
N MET A 260 -4.03 18.96 13.27
CA MET A 260 -2.72 19.18 12.66
C MET A 260 -2.24 17.97 11.85
N TYR A 261 -2.52 16.76 12.34
CA TYR A 261 -2.23 15.52 11.60
C TYR A 261 -3.07 15.44 10.31
N PHE A 262 -4.36 15.72 10.37
CA PHE A 262 -5.23 15.78 9.20
C PHE A 262 -4.71 16.76 8.13
N LEU A 263 -4.24 17.94 8.53
CA LEU A 263 -3.66 18.91 7.60
C LEU A 263 -2.34 18.43 6.99
N ALA A 264 -1.49 17.80 7.79
CA ALA A 264 -0.23 17.25 7.29
C ALA A 264 -0.46 16.13 6.26
N ASP A 265 -1.43 15.26 6.53
CA ASP A 265 -1.79 14.14 5.65
C ASP A 265 -2.42 14.63 4.34
N ALA A 266 -3.22 15.71 4.40
CA ALA A 266 -3.75 16.36 3.20
C ALA A 266 -2.66 16.85 2.24
N ALA A 267 -1.54 17.35 2.76
CA ALA A 267 -0.38 17.70 1.95
C ALA A 267 0.39 16.45 1.48
N ALA A 268 0.58 15.47 2.38
CA ALA A 268 1.37 14.28 2.11
C ALA A 268 0.86 13.47 0.94
N VAL A 269 -0.45 13.34 0.79
CA VAL A 269 -1.10 12.49 -0.22
C VAL A 269 -0.72 12.88 -1.66
N VAL A 270 -0.61 14.17 -1.97
CA VAL A 270 -0.27 14.59 -3.33
C VAL A 270 1.20 14.34 -3.67
N PHE A 271 2.08 14.48 -2.69
CA PHE A 271 3.50 14.15 -2.87
C PHE A 271 3.70 12.64 -2.99
N GLN A 272 3.07 11.89 -2.12
CA GLN A 272 3.17 10.42 -2.14
C GLN A 272 2.74 9.84 -3.50
N TYR A 273 1.67 10.34 -4.09
CA TYR A 273 1.15 9.79 -5.35
C TYR A 273 1.57 10.56 -6.60
N GLY A 274 2.55 11.45 -6.51
CA GLY A 274 3.13 12.15 -7.65
C GLY A 274 2.17 13.18 -8.29
N ASN A 275 1.41 13.89 -7.47
CA ASN A 275 0.50 14.94 -7.91
C ASN A 275 0.75 16.29 -7.21
N PRO A 276 2.02 16.71 -6.99
CA PRO A 276 2.33 17.93 -6.21
C PRO A 276 1.66 19.20 -6.78
N ASP A 277 1.46 19.27 -8.09
CA ASP A 277 0.85 20.42 -8.76
C ASP A 277 -0.58 20.71 -8.26
N LYS A 278 -1.31 19.69 -7.80
CA LYS A 278 -2.66 19.85 -7.24
C LYS A 278 -2.69 20.72 -5.98
N LEU A 279 -1.57 20.77 -5.26
CA LEU A 279 -1.38 21.62 -4.09
C LEU A 279 -0.48 22.81 -4.38
N CYS A 280 0.68 22.59 -4.98
CA CYS A 280 1.69 23.61 -5.13
C CYS A 280 1.26 24.75 -6.06
N THR A 281 0.56 24.44 -7.17
CA THR A 281 0.11 25.47 -8.11
C THR A 281 -0.86 26.46 -7.46
N PRO A 282 -2.01 26.03 -6.87
CA PRO A 282 -2.93 26.97 -6.25
C PRO A 282 -2.31 27.73 -5.06
N MET A 283 -1.42 27.09 -4.30
CA MET A 283 -0.76 27.76 -3.17
C MET A 283 0.22 28.85 -3.62
N THR A 284 0.95 28.61 -4.71
CA THR A 284 1.87 29.60 -5.31
C THR A 284 1.09 30.77 -5.92
N GLU A 285 -0.03 30.48 -6.59
CA GLU A 285 -0.90 31.52 -7.15
C GLU A 285 -1.51 32.40 -6.05
N ALA A 286 -2.03 31.80 -4.98
CA ALA A 286 -2.56 32.53 -3.83
C ALA A 286 -1.51 33.44 -3.17
N LYS A 287 -0.26 32.94 -3.03
CA LYS A 287 0.85 33.75 -2.52
C LYS A 287 1.16 34.95 -3.40
N LYS A 288 1.20 34.76 -4.72
CA LYS A 288 1.43 35.85 -5.70
C LYS A 288 0.31 36.89 -5.70
N ALA A 289 -0.93 36.44 -5.48
CA ALA A 289 -2.11 37.31 -5.39
C ALA A 289 -2.28 37.99 -4.02
N ASN A 290 -1.39 37.75 -3.05
CA ASN A 290 -1.52 38.18 -1.64
C ASN A 290 -2.84 37.74 -0.98
N GLU A 291 -3.36 36.57 -1.34
CA GLU A 291 -4.51 35.95 -0.69
C GLU A 291 -4.12 35.37 0.69
N ASP A 292 -5.13 35.16 1.56
CA ASP A 292 -4.91 34.43 2.81
C ASP A 292 -4.54 32.98 2.52
N LEU A 293 -3.31 32.58 2.85
CA LEU A 293 -2.80 31.24 2.57
C LEU A 293 -3.53 30.14 3.33
N VAL A 294 -4.12 30.46 4.49
CA VAL A 294 -4.94 29.50 5.24
C VAL A 294 -6.25 29.24 4.52
N ASP A 295 -6.85 30.29 3.93
CA ASP A 295 -8.05 30.15 3.12
C ASP A 295 -7.79 29.37 1.82
N ALA A 296 -6.69 29.65 1.15
CA ALA A 296 -6.27 28.91 -0.04
C ALA A 296 -6.02 27.42 0.26
N TYR A 297 -5.35 27.13 1.37
CA TYR A 297 -5.10 25.76 1.78
C TYR A 297 -6.39 25.04 2.21
N ALA A 298 -7.30 25.74 2.93
CA ALA A 298 -8.59 25.18 3.29
C ALA A 298 -9.44 24.85 2.06
N LYS A 299 -9.38 25.68 1.01
CA LYS A 299 -10.03 25.40 -0.27
C LYS A 299 -9.48 24.10 -0.89
N TYR A 300 -8.15 23.96 -0.98
CA TYR A 300 -7.52 22.72 -1.45
C TYR A 300 -7.96 21.50 -0.64
N VAL A 301 -7.96 21.60 0.70
CA VAL A 301 -8.34 20.48 1.58
C VAL A 301 -9.81 20.07 1.32
N ASN A 302 -10.73 21.04 1.24
CA ASN A 302 -12.15 20.74 1.02
C ASN A 302 -12.43 20.19 -0.39
N GLU A 303 -11.84 20.80 -1.43
CA GLU A 303 -12.14 20.42 -2.81
C GLU A 303 -11.40 19.16 -3.25
N TYR A 304 -10.12 19.05 -2.92
CA TYR A 304 -9.30 17.92 -3.35
C TYR A 304 -9.22 16.82 -2.32
N TYR A 305 -8.80 17.09 -1.09
CA TYR A 305 -8.53 16.05 -0.11
C TYR A 305 -9.82 15.39 0.40
N ILE A 306 -10.81 16.18 0.79
CA ILE A 306 -12.13 15.67 1.20
C ILE A 306 -12.98 15.32 -0.03
N GLY A 307 -13.14 16.28 -0.95
CA GLY A 307 -14.07 16.18 -2.07
C GLY A 307 -13.64 15.20 -3.15
N THR A 308 -12.40 15.35 -3.67
CA THR A 308 -11.88 14.52 -4.77
C THR A 308 -11.23 13.25 -4.27
N PHE A 309 -10.37 13.30 -3.29
CA PHE A 309 -9.69 12.13 -2.74
C PHE A 309 -10.59 11.31 -1.79
N GLY A 310 -11.65 11.91 -1.24
CA GLY A 310 -12.72 11.21 -0.51
C GLY A 310 -12.36 10.83 0.92
N VAL A 311 -11.56 11.62 1.58
CA VAL A 311 -11.15 11.39 2.97
C VAL A 311 -12.33 11.59 3.93
N ASP A 312 -12.47 10.67 4.86
CA ASP A 312 -13.46 10.75 5.93
C ASP A 312 -12.80 11.31 7.20
N ILE A 313 -13.26 12.48 7.59
CA ILE A 313 -12.73 13.23 8.75
C ILE A 313 -12.95 12.48 10.07
N GLU A 314 -14.05 11.74 10.19
CA GLU A 314 -14.30 10.94 11.40
C GLU A 314 -13.17 9.95 11.69
N GLY A 315 -12.49 9.47 10.64
CA GLY A 315 -11.33 8.60 10.76
C GLY A 315 -10.14 9.20 11.51
N TYR A 316 -10.07 10.53 11.65
CA TYR A 316 -9.04 11.25 12.42
C TYR A 316 -9.48 11.55 13.86
N THR A 317 -10.70 11.25 14.25
CA THR A 317 -11.15 11.49 15.62
C THR A 317 -10.61 10.42 16.56
N GLN A 318 -10.12 10.82 17.72
CA GLN A 318 -9.67 9.87 18.75
C GLN A 318 -10.83 9.13 19.43
N GLU A 319 -12.09 9.59 19.33
CA GLU A 319 -13.24 8.78 19.70
C GLU A 319 -13.37 7.53 18.84
N TYR A 320 -13.03 7.65 17.56
CA TYR A 320 -12.90 6.53 16.65
C TYR A 320 -11.73 5.62 17.02
N LEU A 321 -10.63 6.21 17.55
CA LEU A 321 -9.38 5.53 17.90
C LEU A 321 -9.20 5.29 19.42
N LYS A 322 -10.08 5.83 20.29
CA LYS A 322 -10.07 5.79 21.78
C LYS A 322 -8.89 6.41 22.52
N LYS A 323 -9.02 7.75 22.68
CA LYS A 323 -8.49 8.66 23.75
C LYS A 323 -7.03 9.05 23.85
N PRO A 324 -6.90 10.28 24.39
CA PRO A 324 -5.83 11.21 24.13
C PRO A 324 -5.02 11.57 25.36
N GLU A 325 -3.95 12.20 25.17
CA GLU A 325 -3.29 13.34 25.83
C GLU A 325 -1.80 13.28 25.59
N SER A 326 -1.31 13.83 24.48
CA SER A 326 0.03 14.39 24.44
C SER A 326 0.25 15.25 23.19
N THR A 327 1.10 16.27 23.31
CA THR A 327 1.38 17.30 22.30
C THR A 327 2.71 17.08 21.56
N ASP A 328 3.40 15.97 21.79
CA ASP A 328 4.69 15.68 21.17
C ASP A 328 4.56 14.64 20.04
N ARG A 329 5.28 14.79 18.93
CA ARG A 329 5.01 14.23 17.61
C ARG A 329 5.27 12.74 17.47
N LEU A 330 6.43 12.26 17.88
CA LEU A 330 6.71 10.83 17.95
C LEU A 330 5.81 10.18 19.00
N TRP A 331 5.64 10.86 20.11
CA TRP A 331 4.76 10.43 21.19
C TRP A 331 3.30 10.38 20.78
N TYR A 332 2.82 11.28 19.90
CA TYR A 332 1.43 11.21 19.39
C TYR A 332 1.10 9.84 18.81
N HIS A 333 1.93 9.30 17.94
CA HIS A 333 1.67 8.00 17.32
C HIS A 333 1.91 6.83 18.27
N LEU A 334 2.89 6.93 19.17
CA LEU A 334 3.11 5.92 20.21
C LEU A 334 1.96 5.91 21.22
N ASP A 335 1.47 7.08 21.62
CA ASP A 335 0.30 7.20 22.47
C ASP A 335 -0.97 6.74 21.77
N LEU A 336 -1.13 7.02 20.47
CA LEU A 336 -2.21 6.49 19.66
C LEU A 336 -2.18 4.96 19.66
N CYS A 337 -1.03 4.34 19.43
CA CYS A 337 -0.88 2.88 19.49
C CYS A 337 -1.22 2.33 20.89
N LYS A 338 -0.70 2.96 21.94
CA LYS A 338 -0.99 2.62 23.34
C LYS A 338 -2.47 2.75 23.65
N ASN A 339 -3.12 3.83 23.21
CA ASN A 339 -4.53 4.09 23.44
C ASN A 339 -5.46 3.13 22.69
N VAL A 340 -5.05 2.71 21.49
CA VAL A 340 -5.84 1.77 20.66
C VAL A 340 -5.59 0.32 21.06
N PHE A 341 -4.34 -0.07 21.29
CA PHE A 341 -3.94 -1.47 21.49
C PHE A 341 -3.61 -1.82 22.95
N GLY A 342 -3.53 -0.84 23.83
CA GLY A 342 -3.25 -1.02 25.27
C GLY A 342 -1.78 -0.79 25.65
N GLU A 343 -1.55 -0.77 26.97
CA GLU A 343 -0.22 -0.60 27.55
C GLU A 343 0.74 -1.72 27.11
N GLY A 344 1.99 -1.34 26.85
CA GLY A 344 3.05 -2.29 26.46
C GLY A 344 3.06 -2.67 24.99
N VAL A 345 2.16 -2.15 24.18
CA VAL A 345 2.24 -2.29 22.73
C VAL A 345 3.17 -1.24 22.17
N TYR A 346 4.31 -1.70 21.68
CA TYR A 346 5.35 -0.88 21.07
C TYR A 346 5.77 -1.49 19.72
N PRO A 347 6.08 -0.69 18.69
CA PRO A 347 6.53 -1.22 17.41
C PRO A 347 7.88 -1.90 17.54
N GLU A 348 7.91 -3.18 17.26
CA GLU A 348 9.10 -4.02 17.28
C GLU A 348 9.95 -3.82 16.03
N VAL A 349 10.45 -2.57 15.82
CA VAL A 349 11.19 -2.17 14.61
C VAL A 349 12.47 -2.99 14.45
N ASP A 350 13.27 -3.09 15.51
CA ASP A 350 14.54 -3.81 15.47
C ASP A 350 14.32 -5.32 15.27
N ALA A 351 13.37 -5.90 15.97
CA ALA A 351 13.02 -7.31 15.82
C ALA A 351 12.49 -7.62 14.40
N THR A 352 11.73 -6.71 13.81
CA THR A 352 11.24 -6.85 12.43
C THR A 352 12.38 -6.75 11.42
N ASN A 353 13.27 -5.77 11.58
CA ASN A 353 14.46 -5.62 10.72
C ASN A 353 15.41 -6.82 10.85
N LEU A 354 15.61 -7.33 12.06
CA LEU A 354 16.41 -8.53 12.29
C LEU A 354 15.78 -9.77 11.62
N TYR A 355 14.46 -9.91 11.71
CA TYR A 355 13.73 -11.07 11.20
C TYR A 355 13.66 -11.12 9.67
N TYR A 356 13.50 -9.98 9.02
CA TYR A 356 13.33 -9.88 7.56
C TYR A 356 14.58 -9.36 6.83
N GLY A 357 15.52 -8.73 7.51
CA GLY A 357 16.76 -8.20 6.95
C GLY A 357 16.71 -6.74 6.51
N GLY A 358 15.57 -6.04 6.65
CA GLY A 358 15.44 -4.66 6.20
C GLY A 358 15.82 -4.46 4.74
N THR A 359 16.65 -3.44 4.42
CA THR A 359 17.19 -3.23 3.06
C THR A 359 18.25 -4.26 2.65
N ASN A 360 18.80 -5.01 3.62
CA ASN A 360 19.78 -6.09 3.41
C ASN A 360 19.11 -7.47 3.40
N ILE A 361 17.85 -7.53 2.96
CA ILE A 361 17.09 -8.78 2.83
C ILE A 361 17.92 -9.87 2.13
N ALA A 362 18.02 -11.04 2.76
CA ALA A 362 18.80 -12.18 2.26
C ALA A 362 17.93 -13.09 1.38
N GLY A 363 17.25 -12.50 0.38
CA GLY A 363 16.36 -13.20 -0.55
C GLY A 363 16.97 -13.44 -1.91
N SER A 364 16.18 -13.96 -2.83
CA SER A 364 16.51 -14.12 -4.24
C SER A 364 15.27 -14.04 -5.11
N LYS A 365 15.43 -13.66 -6.37
CA LYS A 365 14.32 -13.52 -7.33
C LYS A 365 13.22 -12.56 -6.84
N ILE A 366 13.67 -11.39 -6.36
CA ILE A 366 12.82 -10.29 -5.94
C ILE A 366 13.18 -9.06 -6.77
N VAL A 367 12.24 -8.48 -7.49
CA VAL A 367 12.39 -7.17 -8.14
C VAL A 367 11.88 -6.10 -7.19
N PHE A 368 12.69 -5.07 -6.94
CA PHE A 368 12.27 -3.87 -6.23
C PHE A 368 12.14 -2.71 -7.20
N THR A 369 11.05 -1.94 -7.08
CA THR A 369 10.85 -0.72 -7.87
C THR A 369 10.42 0.41 -6.94
N ASN A 370 10.88 1.63 -7.18
CA ASN A 370 10.51 2.80 -6.39
C ASN A 370 10.40 4.01 -7.31
N GLY A 371 9.46 4.91 -7.07
CA GLY A 371 9.42 6.21 -7.71
C GLY A 371 10.51 7.13 -7.18
N SER A 372 11.07 8.01 -8.02
CA SER A 372 12.10 8.97 -7.59
C SER A 372 11.58 10.03 -6.60
N GLN A 373 10.28 10.29 -6.64
CA GLN A 373 9.60 11.22 -5.73
C GLN A 373 8.77 10.51 -4.66
N ASP A 374 8.84 9.18 -4.61
CA ASP A 374 8.19 8.39 -3.56
C ASP A 374 8.83 8.65 -2.20
N PRO A 375 8.11 9.22 -1.22
CA PRO A 375 8.69 9.47 0.10
C PRO A 375 9.00 8.17 0.87
N TRP A 376 8.40 7.03 0.49
CA TRP A 376 8.67 5.73 1.09
C TRP A 376 9.94 5.05 0.56
N ARG A 377 10.53 5.53 -0.54
CA ARG A 377 11.70 4.88 -1.17
C ARG A 377 12.90 4.68 -0.24
N HIS A 378 13.06 5.54 0.77
CA HIS A 378 14.16 5.44 1.74
C HIS A 378 13.99 4.29 2.74
N ALA A 379 12.77 3.78 2.90
CA ALA A 379 12.45 2.57 3.66
C ALA A 379 12.35 1.32 2.76
N SER A 380 12.73 1.44 1.48
CA SER A 380 12.74 0.37 0.50
C SER A 380 14.17 0.04 0.06
N LYS A 381 14.34 -1.11 -0.61
CA LYS A 381 15.62 -1.45 -1.26
C LYS A 381 15.77 -0.64 -2.55
N GLN A 382 16.84 0.17 -2.63
CA GLN A 382 17.13 1.02 -3.78
C GLN A 382 18.37 0.57 -4.56
N ILE A 383 19.19 -0.32 -4.00
CA ILE A 383 20.45 -0.78 -4.58
C ILE A 383 20.28 -2.25 -4.94
N SER A 384 20.56 -2.58 -6.20
CA SER A 384 20.56 -3.95 -6.70
C SER A 384 21.59 -4.81 -5.99
N SER A 385 21.27 -6.08 -5.80
CA SER A 385 22.18 -7.11 -5.36
C SER A 385 21.97 -8.37 -6.22
N PRO A 386 22.87 -9.37 -6.18
CA PRO A 386 22.70 -10.57 -6.99
C PRO A 386 21.32 -11.19 -6.83
N ASN A 387 20.62 -11.46 -7.94
CA ASN A 387 19.27 -11.99 -8.00
C ASN A 387 18.17 -11.13 -7.31
N MET A 388 18.48 -9.87 -7.01
CA MET A 388 17.51 -8.89 -6.47
C MET A 388 17.76 -7.52 -7.12
N PRO A 389 17.30 -7.31 -8.36
CA PRO A 389 17.38 -6.02 -9.03
C PRO A 389 16.50 -4.99 -8.30
N ALA A 390 16.99 -3.76 -8.23
CA ALA A 390 16.27 -2.61 -7.67
C ALA A 390 16.33 -1.44 -8.65
N TYR A 391 15.19 -0.89 -9.00
CA TYR A 391 15.04 0.18 -9.96
C TYR A 391 14.42 1.42 -9.35
N ILE A 392 14.92 2.60 -9.73
CA ILE A 392 14.31 3.88 -9.42
C ILE A 392 13.71 4.44 -10.71
N VAL A 393 12.38 4.61 -10.72
CA VAL A 393 11.65 5.27 -11.80
C VAL A 393 11.89 6.78 -11.70
N LYS A 394 12.80 7.32 -12.51
CA LYS A 394 13.23 8.71 -12.46
C LYS A 394 12.40 9.57 -13.41
N CYS A 395 11.36 10.19 -12.90
CA CYS A 395 10.58 11.20 -13.63
C CYS A 395 9.91 12.18 -12.66
N ASP A 396 9.48 13.32 -13.18
CA ASP A 396 8.60 14.22 -12.47
C ASP A 396 7.27 13.49 -12.21
N ASN A 397 6.75 13.62 -11.01
CA ASN A 397 5.51 12.98 -10.58
C ASN A 397 5.58 11.43 -10.52
N CYS A 398 6.77 10.83 -10.49
CA CYS A 398 6.95 9.41 -10.20
C CYS A 398 6.94 9.16 -8.70
N GLY A 399 5.74 9.05 -8.14
CA GLY A 399 5.47 8.78 -6.74
C GLY A 399 5.33 7.29 -6.43
N HIS A 400 4.60 6.99 -5.38
CA HIS A 400 4.40 5.67 -4.79
C HIS A 400 3.67 4.69 -5.71
N GLY A 401 4.29 3.56 -6.03
CA GLY A 401 3.71 2.50 -6.85
C GLY A 401 3.53 2.87 -8.33
N SER A 402 4.29 3.83 -8.85
CA SER A 402 4.14 4.36 -10.22
C SER A 402 4.41 3.33 -11.32
N ASP A 403 5.11 2.25 -11.05
CA ASP A 403 5.37 1.16 -11.97
C ASP A 403 4.15 0.26 -12.21
N LEU A 404 3.36 -0.03 -11.18
CA LEU A 404 2.16 -0.86 -11.27
C LEU A 404 0.87 -0.07 -11.42
N ARG A 405 0.82 1.16 -10.91
CA ARG A 405 -0.33 2.06 -11.00
C ARG A 405 -0.32 2.89 -12.27
N GLY A 406 -1.45 3.48 -12.57
CA GLY A 406 -1.58 4.44 -13.67
C GLY A 406 -1.63 3.80 -15.05
N CYS A 407 -1.35 4.62 -16.06
CA CYS A 407 -1.46 4.27 -17.46
C CYS A 407 -0.28 3.41 -17.96
N PRO A 408 -0.53 2.57 -19.00
CA PRO A 408 -1.84 2.29 -19.54
C PRO A 408 -2.65 1.45 -18.56
N GLN A 409 -3.95 1.73 -18.48
CA GLN A 409 -4.89 0.85 -17.84
C GLN A 409 -5.06 -0.42 -18.69
N SER A 410 -5.68 -1.46 -18.14
CA SER A 410 -5.88 -2.75 -18.81
C SER A 410 -6.36 -2.58 -20.26
N PRO A 411 -5.93 -3.44 -21.18
CA PRO A 411 -6.41 -3.46 -22.56
C PRO A 411 -7.92 -3.70 -22.72
N LEU A 412 -8.61 -4.10 -21.65
CA LEU A 412 -10.08 -4.27 -21.63
C LEU A 412 -10.83 -2.94 -21.56
N VAL A 413 -10.15 -1.81 -21.26
CA VAL A 413 -10.73 -0.47 -21.27
C VAL A 413 -10.14 0.32 -22.44
N LEU A 414 -10.54 -0.06 -23.67
CA LEU A 414 -10.10 0.59 -24.90
C LEU A 414 -10.60 2.03 -25.03
N GLU A 415 -11.67 2.41 -24.35
CA GLU A 415 -12.32 3.72 -24.46
C GLU A 415 -12.08 4.67 -23.26
N GLY A 416 -11.46 4.19 -22.20
CA GLY A 416 -11.14 5.00 -21.02
C GLY A 416 -9.97 5.95 -21.30
N ASN A 417 -10.24 7.15 -21.79
CA ASN A 417 -9.29 8.28 -21.90
C ASN A 417 -7.87 7.94 -22.40
N SER A 418 -7.75 7.00 -23.34
CA SER A 418 -6.46 6.60 -23.93
C SER A 418 -5.68 7.77 -24.55
N LYS A 419 -6.34 8.88 -24.86
CA LYS A 419 -5.70 10.10 -25.39
C LYS A 419 -4.87 10.88 -24.36
N ASN A 420 -5.17 10.69 -23.06
CA ASN A 420 -4.46 11.38 -21.95
C ASN A 420 -3.74 10.41 -21.00
N CYS A 421 -3.69 9.13 -21.35
CA CYS A 421 -3.09 8.09 -20.49
C CYS A 421 -1.81 7.56 -21.13
N SER A 422 -0.74 8.34 -21.09
CA SER A 422 0.60 7.86 -21.45
C SER A 422 1.45 7.75 -20.20
N SER A 423 2.07 6.59 -19.98
CA SER A 423 3.09 6.47 -18.95
C SER A 423 4.36 7.19 -19.41
N PRO A 424 5.04 7.91 -18.51
CA PRO A 424 6.37 8.44 -18.79
C PRO A 424 7.31 7.35 -19.31
N GLU A 425 8.24 7.73 -20.20
CA GLU A 425 9.23 6.78 -20.76
C GLU A 425 10.00 6.04 -19.64
N ALA A 426 10.35 6.73 -18.55
CA ALA A 426 11.02 6.13 -17.41
C ALA A 426 10.21 5.00 -16.73
N VAL A 427 8.87 5.14 -16.68
CA VAL A 427 7.97 4.10 -16.15
C VAL A 427 7.97 2.90 -17.11
N ASN A 428 7.82 3.14 -18.42
CA ASN A 428 7.80 2.07 -19.41
C ASN A 428 9.10 1.29 -19.43
N LYS A 429 10.25 1.96 -19.34
CA LYS A 429 11.55 1.31 -19.25
C LYS A 429 11.67 0.38 -18.05
N VAL A 430 11.21 0.81 -16.86
CA VAL A 430 11.23 -0.06 -15.68
C VAL A 430 10.23 -1.21 -15.82
N ARG A 431 9.05 -0.96 -16.44
CA ARG A 431 8.07 -2.03 -16.75
C ARG A 431 8.64 -3.09 -17.68
N GLU A 432 9.43 -2.72 -18.67
CA GLU A 432 10.15 -3.66 -19.55
C GLU A 432 11.13 -4.49 -18.73
N GLN A 433 12.01 -3.86 -17.94
CA GLN A 433 13.00 -4.54 -17.13
C GLN A 433 12.39 -5.51 -16.11
N MET A 434 11.33 -5.11 -15.39
CA MET A 434 10.66 -6.01 -14.46
C MET A 434 9.97 -7.18 -15.17
N THR A 435 9.45 -6.94 -16.38
CA THR A 435 8.80 -7.97 -17.21
C THR A 435 9.80 -9.02 -17.68
N GLU A 436 11.04 -8.63 -18.03
CA GLU A 436 12.12 -9.55 -18.37
C GLU A 436 12.46 -10.50 -17.20
N TYR A 437 12.52 -9.99 -15.97
CA TYR A 437 12.73 -10.84 -14.79
C TYR A 437 11.54 -11.76 -14.49
N ILE A 438 10.31 -11.30 -14.69
CA ILE A 438 9.12 -12.15 -14.55
C ILE A 438 9.19 -13.32 -15.53
N ASP A 439 9.49 -13.03 -16.80
CA ASP A 439 9.62 -14.05 -17.84
C ASP A 439 10.75 -15.07 -17.55
N LEU A 440 11.93 -14.55 -17.20
CA LEU A 440 13.09 -15.37 -16.84
C LEU A 440 12.77 -16.34 -15.69
N TRP A 441 12.22 -15.81 -14.59
CA TRP A 441 12.01 -16.63 -13.40
C TRP A 441 10.81 -17.57 -13.51
N LEU A 442 9.79 -17.23 -14.29
CA LEU A 442 8.73 -18.17 -14.66
C LEU A 442 9.27 -19.32 -15.52
N SER A 443 10.14 -19.02 -16.50
CA SER A 443 10.77 -20.03 -17.36
C SER A 443 11.67 -20.99 -16.57
N GLU A 444 12.45 -20.46 -15.61
CA GLU A 444 13.29 -21.28 -14.73
C GLU A 444 12.46 -22.19 -13.80
N CYS A 445 11.29 -21.72 -13.34
CA CYS A 445 10.36 -22.54 -12.56
C CYS A 445 9.83 -23.73 -13.38
N HIS A 446 9.43 -23.49 -14.62
CA HIS A 446 8.98 -24.56 -15.51
C HIS A 446 10.05 -25.61 -15.76
N ALA A 447 11.29 -25.17 -16.04
CA ALA A 447 12.40 -26.09 -16.28
C ALA A 447 12.70 -26.98 -15.05
N ALA A 448 12.60 -26.44 -13.85
CA ALA A 448 12.85 -27.20 -12.62
C ALA A 448 11.75 -28.26 -12.36
N SER A 449 10.49 -27.97 -12.70
CA SER A 449 9.41 -28.95 -12.57
C SER A 449 9.52 -30.15 -13.54
N TRP A 450 10.11 -29.95 -14.71
CA TRP A 450 10.34 -31.02 -15.70
C TRP A 450 11.57 -31.89 -15.39
N SER A 451 12.57 -31.34 -14.72
CA SER A 451 13.79 -32.08 -14.35
C SER A 451 13.62 -32.97 -13.13
N SER A 452 12.51 -32.83 -12.39
CA SER A 452 12.15 -33.64 -11.21
C SER A 452 11.14 -34.77 -11.50
N MET A 453 10.69 -34.90 -12.72
CA MET A 453 9.92 -36.03 -13.27
C MET A 453 10.83 -37.02 -13.98
#